data_dcd7b7328cdb66feb912e5b70a7039d0
#
_entry.id   dcd7b7328cdb66feb912e5b70a7039d0
#
_cell.length_a   1.000
_cell.length_b   1.000
_cell.length_c   1.000
_cell.angle_alpha   90.00
_cell.angle_beta   90.00
_cell.angle_gamma   90.00
#
_symmetry.space_group_name_H-M   'P 1'
#
loop_
_entity.id
_entity.type
_entity.pdbx_description
1 polymer ?
#
loop_
_entity_poly.entity_id
_entity_poly.type
_entity_poly.pdbx_seq_one_letter_code
_entity_poly.pdbx_strand_id
1 'polypeptide(L)'
;HVFKKSFWNAFYMAGPGIVTATLMTGGCIMVIYSLGWGLTEWNIGTGDLGLYLAMLFGAVVSATDPVAVVALLKELGASKKLGTLIEGESLLNDGTAIVAFVVLIGAVTGASVFTVGSAISGFFVIGLGGAALGIVVGLVGVAWVKRVFNDPLVETSVMLMTAYLVFYACEHFFAIS
;
A
#
# COMPACT_ATOMS: atom_id res chain seq x y z
N HIS A 1 8.71 0.05 -23.51
CA HIS A 1 9.51 -1.19 -23.44
C HIS A 1 10.29 -1.30 -22.13
N VAL A 2 10.81 -0.19 -21.60
CA VAL A 2 11.54 -0.10 -20.33
C VAL A 2 10.63 -0.44 -19.15
N PHE A 3 9.44 0.13 -19.09
CA PHE A 3 8.46 -0.13 -18.03
C PHE A 3 8.08 -1.61 -17.90
N LYS A 4 7.81 -2.30 -19.00
CA LYS A 4 7.46 -3.74 -19.00
C LYS A 4 8.57 -4.64 -18.43
N LYS A 5 9.84 -4.28 -18.67
CA LYS A 5 10.99 -5.05 -18.15
C LYS A 5 11.30 -4.73 -16.69
N SER A 6 10.98 -3.50 -16.24
CA SER A 6 11.13 -3.04 -14.88
C SER A 6 9.96 -3.46 -13.98
N PHE A 7 8.76 -3.64 -14.55
CA PHE A 7 7.54 -4.01 -13.81
C PHE A 7 7.69 -5.32 -13.03
N TRP A 8 8.26 -6.35 -13.64
CA TRP A 8 8.47 -7.62 -12.95
C TRP A 8 9.42 -7.49 -11.76
N ASN A 9 10.50 -6.71 -11.92
CA ASN A 9 11.43 -6.48 -10.82
C ASN A 9 10.77 -5.68 -9.68
N ALA A 10 10.02 -4.63 -10.02
CA ALA A 10 9.25 -3.85 -9.04
C ALA A 10 8.20 -4.72 -8.34
N PHE A 11 7.51 -5.57 -9.06
CA PHE A 11 6.51 -6.49 -8.50
C PHE A 11 7.12 -7.52 -7.53
N TYR A 12 8.28 -8.10 -7.88
CA TYR A 12 8.98 -9.03 -6.99
C TYR A 12 9.54 -8.35 -5.74
N MET A 13 9.95 -7.09 -5.86
CA MET A 13 10.44 -6.32 -4.71
C MET A 13 9.30 -5.84 -3.82
N ALA A 14 8.23 -5.31 -4.41
CA ALA A 14 7.10 -4.77 -3.67
C ALA A 14 6.28 -5.86 -2.96
N GLY A 15 5.88 -6.95 -3.63
CA GLY A 15 5.04 -7.98 -3.04
C GLY A 15 5.75 -8.79 -1.95
N PRO A 16 6.73 -9.64 -2.30
CA PRO A 16 7.50 -10.40 -1.31
C PRO A 16 8.29 -9.52 -0.35
N GLY A 17 8.75 -8.34 -0.79
CA GLY A 17 9.47 -7.38 0.04
C GLY A 17 8.65 -6.89 1.23
N ILE A 18 7.41 -6.46 0.99
CA ILE A 18 6.51 -6.05 2.08
C ILE A 18 6.19 -7.20 3.03
N VAL A 19 5.90 -8.39 2.49
CA VAL A 19 5.60 -9.54 3.34
C VAL A 19 6.78 -9.85 4.26
N THR A 20 8.00 -9.89 3.71
CA THR A 20 9.22 -10.12 4.53
C THR A 20 9.48 -9.00 5.52
N ALA A 21 9.35 -7.73 5.12
CA ALA A 21 9.52 -6.59 5.99
C ALA A 21 8.47 -6.56 7.13
N THR A 22 7.22 -6.83 6.82
CA THR A 22 6.12 -6.94 7.80
C THR A 22 6.40 -8.06 8.81
N LEU A 23 6.80 -9.25 8.34
CA LEU A 23 7.14 -10.39 9.20
C LEU A 23 8.37 -10.10 10.08
N MET A 24 9.42 -9.51 9.52
CA MET A 24 10.62 -9.16 10.26
C MET A 24 10.34 -8.11 11.31
N THR A 25 9.66 -7.01 10.95
CA THR A 25 9.33 -5.94 11.88
C THR A 25 8.36 -6.42 12.96
N GLY A 26 7.30 -7.13 12.60
CA GLY A 26 6.36 -7.72 13.55
C GLY A 26 7.04 -8.74 14.47
N GLY A 27 7.91 -9.60 13.92
CA GLY A 27 8.70 -10.55 14.70
C GLY A 27 9.66 -9.85 15.67
N CYS A 28 10.36 -8.80 15.24
CA CYS A 28 11.23 -8.01 16.12
C CYS A 28 10.43 -7.39 17.29
N ILE A 29 9.24 -6.84 17.02
CA ILE A 29 8.37 -6.28 18.06
C ILE A 29 7.97 -7.36 19.07
N MET A 30 7.58 -8.54 18.60
CA MET A 30 7.22 -9.66 19.48
C MET A 30 8.41 -10.12 20.34
N VAL A 31 9.62 -10.17 19.77
CA VAL A 31 10.84 -10.50 20.53
C VAL A 31 11.13 -9.42 21.57
N ILE A 32 11.09 -8.14 21.23
CA ILE A 32 11.30 -7.02 22.15
C ILE A 32 10.27 -7.07 23.28
N TYR A 33 9.01 -7.33 22.96
CA TYR A 33 7.94 -7.50 23.94
C TYR A 33 8.21 -8.68 24.87
N SER A 34 8.61 -9.84 24.34
CA SER A 34 8.92 -11.03 25.15
C SER A 34 10.12 -10.85 26.08
N LEU A 35 11.08 -9.98 25.70
CA LEU A 35 12.23 -9.62 26.52
C LEU A 35 11.92 -8.57 27.60
N GLY A 36 10.69 -8.04 27.64
CA GLY A 36 10.27 -7.02 28.61
C GLY A 36 10.88 -5.63 28.38
N TRP A 37 11.40 -5.35 27.18
CA TRP A 37 12.04 -4.08 26.86
C TRP A 37 11.02 -2.99 26.50
N GLY A 38 10.47 -2.35 27.54
CA GLY A 38 9.76 -1.08 27.42
C GLY A 38 8.35 -1.10 26.78
N LEU A 39 7.90 -2.24 26.26
CA LEU A 39 6.56 -2.38 25.64
C LEU A 39 5.54 -3.01 26.59
N THR A 40 5.91 -3.33 27.82
CA THR A 40 5.05 -4.00 28.81
C THR A 40 3.85 -3.13 29.21
N GLU A 41 3.98 -1.80 29.17
CA GLU A 41 2.90 -0.86 29.45
C GLU A 41 1.81 -0.85 28.38
N TRP A 42 2.13 -1.25 27.16
CA TRP A 42 1.19 -1.23 26.03
C TRP A 42 0.25 -2.44 26.02
N ASN A 43 0.45 -3.40 26.91
CA ASN A 43 -0.37 -4.60 27.06
C ASN A 43 -0.81 -5.22 25.72
N ILE A 44 0.12 -5.30 24.76
CA ILE A 44 -0.12 -5.82 23.42
C ILE A 44 -0.66 -7.26 23.46
N GLY A 45 -0.44 -7.96 24.58
CA GLY A 45 -0.80 -9.36 24.75
C GLY A 45 0.19 -10.32 24.09
N THR A 46 0.26 -11.55 24.60
CA THR A 46 1.13 -12.61 24.04
C THR A 46 0.35 -13.58 23.14
N GLY A 47 -0.94 -13.30 22.90
CA GLY A 47 -1.80 -14.12 22.04
C GLY A 47 -1.85 -13.67 20.59
N ASP A 48 -2.77 -14.23 19.85
CA ASP A 48 -2.99 -13.93 18.42
C ASP A 48 -3.19 -12.42 18.18
N LEU A 49 -3.89 -11.73 19.07
CA LEU A 49 -4.11 -10.29 18.99
C LEU A 49 -2.80 -9.50 19.01
N GLY A 50 -1.87 -9.86 19.90
CA GLY A 50 -0.56 -9.21 19.99
C GLY A 50 0.25 -9.41 18.72
N LEU A 51 0.20 -10.60 18.14
CA LEU A 51 0.85 -10.90 16.88
C LEU A 51 0.25 -10.08 15.72
N TYR A 52 -1.08 -9.99 15.64
CA TYR A 52 -1.74 -9.20 14.58
C TYR A 52 -1.42 -7.71 14.71
N LEU A 53 -1.39 -7.16 15.92
CA LEU A 53 -1.01 -5.76 16.16
C LEU A 53 0.46 -5.49 15.77
N ALA A 54 1.37 -6.39 16.12
CA ALA A 54 2.77 -6.29 15.75
C ALA A 54 2.96 -6.35 14.21
N MET A 55 2.23 -7.25 13.55
CA MET A 55 2.24 -7.35 12.09
C MET A 55 1.59 -6.13 11.42
N LEU A 56 0.50 -5.60 11.99
CA LEU A 56 -0.16 -4.40 11.51
C LEU A 56 0.80 -3.20 11.52
N PHE A 57 1.52 -3.02 12.62
CA PHE A 57 2.56 -2.01 12.70
C PHE A 57 3.68 -2.25 11.68
N GLY A 58 4.10 -3.50 11.51
CA GLY A 58 5.06 -3.90 10.49
C GLY A 58 4.61 -3.55 9.08
N ALA A 59 3.35 -3.77 8.74
CA ALA A 59 2.79 -3.41 7.43
C ALA A 59 2.83 -1.89 7.17
N VAL A 60 2.45 -1.09 8.17
CA VAL A 60 2.48 0.38 8.07
C VAL A 60 3.91 0.90 7.88
N VAL A 61 4.87 0.40 8.67
CA VAL A 61 6.28 0.85 8.60
C VAL A 61 6.99 0.36 7.33
N SER A 62 6.49 -0.72 6.72
CA SER A 62 7.09 -1.29 5.50
C SER A 62 6.76 -0.48 4.24
N ALA A 63 5.77 0.40 4.28
CA ALA A 63 5.52 1.35 3.20
C ALA A 63 6.66 2.38 3.14
N THR A 64 7.35 2.46 2.01
CA THR A 64 8.50 3.35 1.82
C THR A 64 8.22 4.37 0.73
N ASP A 65 8.42 5.65 1.02
CA ASP A 65 8.31 6.74 0.04
C ASP A 65 9.69 7.15 -0.47
N PRO A 66 10.01 6.92 -1.75
CA PRO A 66 11.30 7.24 -2.33
C PRO A 66 11.37 8.67 -2.91
N VAL A 67 10.40 9.55 -2.66
CA VAL A 67 10.33 10.89 -3.29
C VAL A 67 11.64 11.65 -3.14
N ALA A 68 12.24 11.65 -1.95
CA ALA A 68 13.54 12.30 -1.72
C ALA A 68 14.67 11.65 -2.51
N VAL A 69 14.70 10.31 -2.57
CA VAL A 69 15.73 9.56 -3.33
C VAL A 69 15.59 9.80 -4.82
N VAL A 70 14.37 9.80 -5.34
CA VAL A 70 14.09 10.05 -6.76
C VAL A 70 14.45 11.49 -7.14
N ALA A 71 14.13 12.47 -6.28
CA ALA A 71 14.54 13.86 -6.50
C ALA A 71 16.05 14.01 -6.57
N LEU A 72 16.78 13.42 -5.62
CA LEU A 72 18.22 13.43 -5.62
C LEU A 72 18.82 12.75 -6.85
N LEU A 73 18.30 11.61 -7.26
CA LEU A 73 18.74 10.91 -8.46
C LEU A 73 18.51 11.73 -9.74
N LYS A 74 17.42 12.49 -9.82
CA LYS A 74 17.16 13.41 -10.93
C LYS A 74 18.19 14.55 -10.97
N GLU A 75 18.53 15.12 -9.81
CA GLU A 75 19.57 16.17 -9.70
C GLU A 75 20.97 15.66 -10.07
N LEU A 76 21.28 14.43 -9.67
CA LEU A 76 22.57 13.78 -10.01
C LEU A 76 22.67 13.29 -11.46
N GLY A 77 21.63 13.50 -12.27
CA GLY A 77 21.62 13.07 -13.67
C GLY A 77 21.51 11.56 -13.87
N ALA A 78 21.00 10.83 -12.88
CA ALA A 78 20.81 9.39 -12.99
C ALA A 78 19.84 9.03 -14.13
N SER A 79 19.92 7.79 -14.62
CA SER A 79 19.12 7.35 -15.75
C SER A 79 17.62 7.40 -15.42
N LYS A 80 16.81 7.90 -16.36
CA LYS A 80 15.33 7.91 -16.25
C LYS A 80 14.76 6.52 -15.93
N LYS A 81 15.44 5.47 -16.38
CA LYS A 81 15.04 4.09 -16.13
C LYS A 81 15.09 3.74 -14.63
N LEU A 82 16.13 4.21 -13.93
CA LEU A 82 16.27 3.97 -12.49
C LEU A 82 15.20 4.72 -11.70
N GLY A 83 14.93 5.99 -12.03
CA GLY A 83 13.85 6.75 -11.41
C GLY A 83 12.49 6.08 -11.61
N THR A 84 12.14 5.69 -12.83
CA THR A 84 10.87 4.99 -13.11
C THR A 84 10.77 3.64 -12.39
N LEU A 85 11.87 2.93 -12.20
CA LEU A 85 11.86 1.66 -11.47
C LEU A 85 11.55 1.89 -9.98
N ILE A 86 12.21 2.87 -9.37
CA ILE A 86 12.03 3.20 -7.95
C ILE A 86 10.64 3.78 -7.70
N GLU A 87 10.15 4.67 -8.56
CA GLU A 87 8.78 5.20 -8.48
C GLU A 87 7.73 4.08 -8.64
N GLY A 88 7.94 3.15 -9.55
CA GLY A 88 7.04 2.02 -9.78
C GLY A 88 7.06 0.99 -8.65
N GLU A 89 8.22 0.76 -8.06
CA GLU A 89 8.37 -0.13 -6.90
C GLU A 89 7.64 0.45 -5.69
N SER A 90 7.83 1.74 -5.40
CA SER A 90 7.15 2.41 -4.29
C SER A 90 5.63 2.41 -4.45
N LEU A 91 5.12 2.71 -5.65
CA LEU A 91 3.68 2.69 -5.91
C LEU A 91 3.05 1.32 -5.64
N LEU A 92 3.74 0.25 -6.04
CA LEU A 92 3.29 -1.12 -5.76
C LEU A 92 3.44 -1.48 -4.27
N ASN A 93 4.49 -0.96 -3.62
CA ASN A 93 4.76 -1.13 -2.21
C ASN A 93 3.62 -0.53 -1.36
N ASP A 94 3.25 0.71 -1.62
CA ASP A 94 2.16 1.40 -0.93
C ASP A 94 0.82 0.67 -1.10
N GLY A 95 0.49 0.27 -2.34
CA GLY A 95 -0.71 -0.51 -2.61
C GLY A 95 -0.72 -1.85 -1.87
N THR A 96 0.40 -2.56 -1.83
CA THR A 96 0.52 -3.83 -1.11
C THR A 96 0.44 -3.64 0.41
N ALA A 97 1.04 -2.57 0.94
CA ALA A 97 0.98 -2.24 2.37
C ALA A 97 -0.44 -1.91 2.83
N ILE A 98 -1.19 -1.12 2.05
CA ILE A 98 -2.60 -0.82 2.34
C ILE A 98 -3.42 -2.10 2.39
N VAL A 99 -3.27 -3.00 1.42
CA VAL A 99 -4.01 -4.26 1.42
C VAL A 99 -3.64 -5.13 2.62
N ALA A 100 -2.35 -5.23 2.95
CA ALA A 100 -1.90 -5.95 4.15
C ALA A 100 -2.49 -5.34 5.42
N PHE A 101 -2.52 -4.01 5.52
CA PHE A 101 -3.13 -3.28 6.62
C PHE A 101 -4.62 -3.62 6.78
N VAL A 102 -5.41 -3.56 5.70
CA VAL A 102 -6.85 -3.84 5.73
C VAL A 102 -7.13 -5.28 6.16
N VAL A 103 -6.37 -6.24 5.65
CA VAL A 103 -6.50 -7.64 6.05
C VAL A 103 -6.19 -7.84 7.53
N LEU A 104 -5.11 -7.22 8.02
CA LEU A 104 -4.69 -7.34 9.42
C LEU A 104 -5.60 -6.59 10.38
N ILE A 105 -6.11 -5.40 10.03
CA ILE A 105 -7.07 -4.67 10.86
C ILE A 105 -8.37 -5.43 11.01
N GLY A 106 -8.84 -6.12 9.96
CA GLY A 106 -10.00 -7.02 10.03
C GLY A 106 -9.81 -8.15 11.03
N ALA A 107 -8.60 -8.71 11.12
CA ALA A 107 -8.26 -9.72 12.13
C ALA A 107 -8.19 -9.13 13.55
N VAL A 108 -7.60 -7.95 13.72
CA VAL A 108 -7.50 -7.24 15.01
C VAL A 108 -8.88 -6.86 15.57
N THR A 109 -9.76 -6.38 14.71
CA THR A 109 -11.13 -5.94 15.10
C THR A 109 -12.10 -7.12 15.29
N GLY A 110 -11.69 -8.34 14.94
CA GLY A 110 -12.56 -9.52 14.97
C GLY A 110 -13.64 -9.51 13.86
N ALA A 111 -13.54 -8.61 12.89
CA ALA A 111 -14.46 -8.54 11.75
C ALA A 111 -14.27 -9.71 10.79
N SER A 112 -13.08 -10.33 10.78
CA SER A 112 -12.78 -11.50 9.98
C SER A 112 -11.91 -12.49 10.75
N VAL A 113 -12.14 -13.79 10.51
CA VAL A 113 -11.24 -14.83 11.02
C VAL A 113 -10.01 -14.87 10.12
N PHE A 114 -8.85 -14.59 10.72
CA PHE A 114 -7.59 -14.64 9.98
C PHE A 114 -7.23 -16.08 9.66
N THR A 115 -7.33 -16.42 8.39
CA THR A 115 -6.76 -17.64 7.82
C THR A 115 -5.88 -17.27 6.64
N VAL A 116 -4.85 -18.06 6.36
CA VAL A 116 -3.97 -17.80 5.21
C VAL A 116 -4.78 -17.70 3.91
N GLY A 117 -5.83 -18.52 3.77
CA GLY A 117 -6.73 -18.48 2.61
C GLY A 117 -7.52 -17.16 2.52
N SER A 118 -8.10 -16.68 3.64
CA SER A 118 -8.83 -15.41 3.66
C SER A 118 -7.90 -14.21 3.42
N ALA A 119 -6.68 -14.26 3.95
CA ALA A 119 -5.68 -13.22 3.72
C ALA A 119 -5.29 -13.13 2.23
N ILE A 120 -5.02 -14.28 1.59
CA ILE A 120 -4.68 -14.30 0.16
C ILE A 120 -5.86 -13.85 -0.70
N SER A 121 -7.07 -14.38 -0.45
CA SER A 121 -8.26 -13.97 -1.21
C SER A 121 -8.59 -12.49 -1.02
N GLY A 122 -8.52 -11.99 0.21
CA GLY A 122 -8.71 -10.58 0.52
C GLY A 122 -7.69 -9.70 -0.20
N PHE A 123 -6.41 -10.09 -0.18
CA PHE A 123 -5.36 -9.39 -0.92
C PHE A 123 -5.70 -9.22 -2.40
N PHE A 124 -6.11 -10.29 -3.08
CA PHE A 124 -6.46 -10.21 -4.49
C PHE A 124 -7.76 -9.44 -4.74
N VAL A 125 -8.78 -9.62 -3.92
CA VAL A 125 -10.06 -8.91 -4.07
C VAL A 125 -9.89 -7.41 -3.87
N ILE A 126 -9.23 -7.00 -2.80
CA ILE A 126 -8.99 -5.59 -2.49
C ILE A 126 -8.03 -4.98 -3.51
N GLY A 127 -6.89 -5.63 -3.76
CA GLY A 127 -5.87 -5.10 -4.66
C GLY A 127 -6.34 -5.02 -6.12
N LEU A 128 -6.90 -6.09 -6.68
CA LEU A 128 -7.36 -6.10 -8.07
C LEU A 128 -8.68 -5.34 -8.23
N GLY A 129 -9.60 -5.45 -7.26
CA GLY A 129 -10.87 -4.72 -7.27
C GLY A 129 -10.64 -3.21 -7.21
N GLY A 130 -9.82 -2.75 -6.27
CA GLY A 130 -9.44 -1.34 -6.15
C GLY A 130 -8.72 -0.82 -7.39
N ALA A 131 -7.76 -1.59 -7.93
CA ALA A 131 -7.06 -1.23 -9.16
C ALA A 131 -8.01 -1.14 -10.36
N ALA A 132 -8.92 -2.08 -10.53
CA ALA A 132 -9.90 -2.07 -11.63
C ALA A 132 -10.82 -0.86 -11.55
N LEU A 133 -11.39 -0.57 -10.38
CA LEU A 133 -12.22 0.61 -10.16
C LEU A 133 -11.42 1.91 -10.37
N GLY A 134 -10.21 1.99 -9.83
CA GLY A 134 -9.33 3.13 -10.01
C GLY A 134 -9.01 3.41 -11.49
N ILE A 135 -8.75 2.37 -12.28
CA ILE A 135 -8.51 2.50 -13.73
C ILE A 135 -9.77 3.01 -14.44
N VAL A 136 -10.93 2.42 -14.19
CA VAL A 136 -12.19 2.82 -14.86
C VAL A 136 -12.52 4.27 -14.56
N VAL A 137 -12.54 4.66 -13.28
CA VAL A 137 -12.89 6.03 -12.89
C VAL A 137 -11.79 7.01 -13.28
N GLY A 138 -10.53 6.62 -13.18
CA GLY A 138 -9.39 7.43 -13.63
C GLY A 138 -9.44 7.73 -15.13
N LEU A 139 -9.79 6.75 -15.97
CA LEU A 139 -9.96 6.97 -17.41
C LEU A 139 -11.12 7.93 -17.70
N VAL A 140 -12.23 7.81 -16.99
CA VAL A 140 -13.37 8.74 -17.12
C VAL A 140 -12.95 10.15 -16.66
N GLY A 141 -12.25 10.27 -15.53
CA GLY A 141 -11.73 11.54 -15.02
C GLY A 141 -10.79 12.23 -16.02
N VAL A 142 -9.81 11.49 -16.55
CA VAL A 142 -8.88 12.02 -17.56
C VAL A 142 -9.61 12.44 -18.83
N ALA A 143 -10.59 11.65 -19.30
CA ALA A 143 -11.38 12.00 -20.47
C ALA A 143 -12.23 13.26 -20.26
N TRP A 144 -12.71 13.46 -19.05
CA TRP A 144 -13.48 14.65 -18.67
C TRP A 144 -12.59 15.89 -18.60
N VAL A 145 -11.49 15.82 -17.85
CA VAL A 145 -10.53 16.92 -17.70
C VAL A 145 -10.03 17.42 -19.06
N LYS A 146 -9.67 16.52 -19.96
CA LYS A 146 -9.22 16.87 -21.33
C LYS A 146 -10.25 17.64 -22.16
N ARG A 147 -11.54 17.56 -21.82
CA ARG A 147 -12.61 18.22 -22.60
C ARG A 147 -13.04 19.57 -22.03
N VAL A 148 -12.83 19.79 -20.75
CA VAL A 148 -13.51 20.88 -20.01
C VAL A 148 -12.53 21.94 -19.55
N PHE A 149 -11.28 21.59 -19.26
CA PHE A 149 -10.35 22.48 -18.57
C PHE A 149 -9.04 22.68 -19.34
N ASN A 150 -8.55 23.92 -19.28
CA ASN A 150 -7.22 24.33 -19.76
C ASN A 150 -6.42 25.01 -18.63
N ASP A 151 -6.82 24.80 -17.36
CA ASP A 151 -6.18 25.40 -16.19
C ASP A 151 -5.57 24.29 -15.33
N PRO A 152 -4.23 24.29 -15.13
CA PRO A 152 -3.53 23.24 -14.36
C PRO A 152 -4.01 23.12 -12.91
N LEU A 153 -4.45 24.20 -12.28
CA LEU A 153 -4.94 24.16 -10.91
C LEU A 153 -6.29 23.44 -10.82
N VAL A 154 -7.18 23.72 -11.77
CA VAL A 154 -8.48 23.05 -11.85
C VAL A 154 -8.30 21.57 -12.16
N GLU A 155 -7.42 21.24 -13.12
CA GLU A 155 -7.10 19.86 -13.48
C GLU A 155 -6.60 19.06 -12.28
N THR A 156 -5.64 19.60 -11.51
CA THR A 156 -5.09 18.97 -10.32
C THR A 156 -6.16 18.79 -9.24
N SER A 157 -7.00 19.79 -9.02
CA SER A 157 -8.07 19.74 -8.03
C SER A 157 -9.12 18.69 -8.36
N VAL A 158 -9.51 18.59 -9.64
CA VAL A 158 -10.47 17.57 -10.12
C VAL A 158 -9.89 16.18 -10.00
N MET A 159 -8.61 15.98 -10.34
CA MET A 159 -7.94 14.69 -10.19
C MET A 159 -7.88 14.25 -8.72
N LEU A 160 -7.53 15.16 -7.81
CA LEU A 160 -7.49 14.89 -6.38
C LEU A 160 -8.88 14.52 -5.85
N MET A 161 -9.90 15.31 -6.20
CA MET A 161 -11.29 15.04 -5.81
C MET A 161 -11.77 13.69 -6.34
N THR A 162 -11.43 13.36 -7.58
CA THR A 162 -11.77 12.07 -8.19
C THR A 162 -11.13 10.91 -7.42
N ALA A 163 -9.86 11.03 -7.02
CA ALA A 163 -9.18 10.00 -6.23
C ALA A 163 -9.86 9.76 -4.88
N TYR A 164 -10.23 10.82 -4.16
CA TYR A 164 -10.98 10.70 -2.91
C TYR A 164 -12.37 10.09 -3.10
N LEU A 165 -13.09 10.47 -4.16
CA LEU A 165 -14.40 9.90 -4.46
C LEU A 165 -14.32 8.41 -4.78
N VAL A 166 -13.29 7.98 -5.52
CA VAL A 166 -13.07 6.55 -5.80
C VAL A 166 -12.79 5.78 -4.53
N PHE A 167 -11.90 6.30 -3.68
CA PHE A 167 -11.59 5.69 -2.39
C PHE A 167 -12.85 5.52 -1.53
N TYR A 168 -13.62 6.59 -1.37
CA TYR A 168 -14.87 6.57 -0.63
C TYR A 168 -15.90 5.60 -1.23
N ALA A 169 -16.00 5.54 -2.55
CA ALA A 169 -16.91 4.63 -3.24
C ALA A 169 -16.48 3.16 -3.06
N CYS A 170 -15.17 2.87 -3.11
CA CYS A 170 -14.64 1.53 -2.85
C CYS A 170 -15.00 1.06 -1.44
N GLU A 171 -14.82 1.93 -0.46
CA GLU A 171 -15.09 1.61 0.94
C GLU A 171 -16.59 1.42 1.23
N HIS A 172 -17.42 2.33 0.72
CA HIS A 172 -18.82 2.41 1.15
C HIS A 172 -19.80 1.58 0.31
N PHE A 173 -19.56 1.45 -0.99
CA PHE A 173 -20.49 0.77 -1.91
C PHE A 173 -20.03 -0.62 -2.32
N PHE A 174 -18.74 -0.85 -2.39
CA PHE A 174 -18.21 -2.11 -2.90
C PHE A 174 -17.59 -2.98 -1.80
N ALA A 175 -17.45 -2.47 -0.57
CA ALA A 175 -16.78 -3.17 0.54
C ALA A 175 -15.44 -3.78 0.11
N ILE A 176 -14.69 -3.05 -0.72
CA ILE A 176 -13.37 -3.42 -1.27
C ILE A 176 -12.28 -2.66 -0.49
N SER A 177 -12.51 -2.41 0.77
CA SER A 177 -11.54 -1.78 1.65
C SER A 177 -11.05 -2.77 2.70
#